data_3ce95a178115f3146027ac4d0ff56f8f
#
_entry.id   3ce95a178115f3146027ac4d0ff56f8f
#
_cell.length_a   1.000
_cell.length_b   1.000
_cell.length_c   1.000
_cell.angle_alpha   90.00
_cell.angle_beta   90.00
_cell.angle_gamma   90.00
#
_symmetry.space_group_name_H-M   'P 1'
#
loop_
_entity.id
_entity.type
_entity.pdbx_description
1 polymer ?
#
loop_
_entity_poly.entity_id
_entity_poly.type
_entity_poly.pdbx_seq_one_letter_code
_entity_poly.pdbx_strand_id
1 'polypeptide(L)'
;MNETQAADNNKFQALRLQRFFLAQVNYLITYLVIGVAWAAGHYDGSAWMAFSHVLLGLLTQSVFLLLFKTGLNLRFSEPSLSNAQIAVAILLTTYMLAFSDSLRGSLILVYANILVFGIFQLSRRDLLLQAGLALVCFGSVIAFDYYSSPSSQNLTLSLVQWFILACFLGCLTITGSYIRELRERLQQRHSTLQAHQETLRGMMGQLQSLATTDSLTGLANRRYFIDEARRRMTLMRPNQTLGVALIDLDHFKRINDLYGHAAGDEVLQGFAKLATDSLREGDLVARFGGEEFVILLSNTDLDILYQCLERIRVSFAKAHFPSLPXGVNCTLSAGLSMIHQEDDLEVRLNNADQALYTAKNSGRNRCERYQPXHEKLTQA
;
A
#
# COMPACT_ATOMS: atom_id res chain seq x y z
N MET A 1 -6.97 11.32 -23.80
CA MET A 1 -6.28 10.21 -23.12
C MET A 1 -5.57 10.83 -21.90
N ASN A 2 -6.00 10.46 -20.68
CA ASN A 2 -5.48 11.07 -19.45
C ASN A 2 -4.00 10.66 -19.21
N GLU A 3 -3.22 11.54 -18.59
CA GLU A 3 -1.79 11.31 -18.30
C GLU A 3 -1.55 9.99 -17.53
N THR A 4 -2.46 9.64 -16.64
CA THR A 4 -2.41 8.38 -15.87
C THR A 4 -2.51 7.15 -16.79
N GLN A 5 -3.37 7.21 -17.79
CA GLN A 5 -3.59 6.12 -18.76
C GLN A 5 -2.37 5.96 -19.69
N ALA A 6 -1.72 7.06 -20.04
CA ALA A 6 -0.50 7.05 -20.83
C ALA A 6 0.69 6.46 -20.03
N ALA A 7 0.80 6.81 -18.75
CA ALA A 7 1.85 6.28 -17.86
C ALA A 7 1.69 4.76 -17.64
N ASP A 8 0.47 4.28 -17.46
CA ASP A 8 0.17 2.85 -17.32
C ASP A 8 0.51 2.08 -18.60
N ASN A 9 0.14 2.61 -19.77
CA ASN A 9 0.46 2.00 -21.05
C ASN A 9 1.98 1.88 -21.27
N ASN A 10 2.74 2.91 -20.90
CA ASN A 10 4.21 2.89 -20.99
C ASN A 10 4.82 1.83 -20.08
N LYS A 11 4.30 1.66 -18.87
CA LYS A 11 4.76 0.64 -17.93
C LYS A 11 4.51 -0.78 -18.47
N PHE A 12 3.32 -1.03 -19.01
CA PHE A 12 2.99 -2.33 -19.61
C PHE A 12 3.82 -2.60 -20.86
N GLN A 13 4.12 -1.58 -21.67
CA GLN A 13 4.96 -1.73 -22.87
C GLN A 13 6.40 -2.09 -22.49
N ALA A 14 6.93 -1.48 -21.43
CA ALA A 14 8.26 -1.81 -20.91
C ALA A 14 8.33 -3.29 -20.46
N LEU A 15 7.29 -3.80 -19.79
CA LEU A 15 7.20 -5.20 -19.38
C LEU A 15 7.14 -6.15 -20.58
N ARG A 16 6.40 -5.80 -21.64
CA ARG A 16 6.35 -6.59 -22.89
C ARG A 16 7.72 -6.67 -23.53
N LEU A 17 8.42 -5.55 -23.59
CA LEU A 17 9.77 -5.47 -24.17
C LEU A 17 10.77 -6.28 -23.35
N GLN A 18 10.69 -6.24 -22.03
CA GLN A 18 11.52 -7.05 -21.13
C GLN A 18 11.31 -8.54 -21.38
N ARG A 19 10.06 -8.98 -21.50
CA ARG A 19 9.70 -10.38 -21.80
C ARG A 19 10.21 -10.80 -23.18
N PHE A 20 10.13 -9.92 -24.16
CA PHE A 20 10.68 -10.15 -25.50
C PHE A 20 12.19 -10.41 -25.43
N PHE A 21 12.94 -9.58 -24.71
CA PHE A 21 14.39 -9.77 -24.56
C PHE A 21 14.73 -11.06 -23.81
N LEU A 22 13.94 -11.45 -22.83
CA LEU A 22 14.14 -12.73 -22.14
C LEU A 22 13.96 -13.91 -23.11
N ALA A 23 12.99 -13.84 -24.03
CA ALA A 23 12.79 -14.86 -25.06
C ALA A 23 13.98 -14.97 -26.03
N GLN A 24 14.75 -13.88 -26.25
CA GLN A 24 15.91 -13.90 -27.14
C GLN A 24 17.01 -14.86 -26.67
N VAL A 25 17.06 -15.17 -25.37
CA VAL A 25 18.00 -16.18 -24.82
C VAL A 25 17.76 -17.55 -25.49
N ASN A 26 16.50 -17.93 -25.69
CA ASN A 26 16.17 -19.20 -26.37
C ASN A 26 16.58 -19.21 -27.81
N TYR A 27 16.41 -18.09 -28.51
CA TYR A 27 16.87 -17.99 -29.92
C TYR A 27 18.38 -18.11 -30.02
N LEU A 28 19.11 -17.46 -29.11
CA LEU A 28 20.56 -17.55 -29.04
C LEU A 28 21.02 -19.01 -28.82
N ILE A 29 20.36 -19.71 -27.88
CA ILE A 29 20.65 -21.14 -27.63
C ILE A 29 20.40 -21.97 -28.91
N THR A 30 19.30 -21.72 -29.60
CA THR A 30 18.93 -22.44 -30.84
C THR A 30 19.98 -22.22 -31.94
N TYR A 31 20.44 -20.98 -32.12
CA TYR A 31 21.49 -20.64 -33.11
C TYR A 31 22.80 -21.32 -32.76
N LEU A 32 23.14 -21.35 -31.46
CA LEU A 32 24.35 -22.03 -30.99
C LEU A 32 24.26 -23.54 -31.27
N VAL A 33 23.08 -24.15 -31.02
CA VAL A 33 22.85 -25.59 -31.31
C VAL A 33 23.02 -25.88 -32.81
N ILE A 34 22.47 -25.03 -33.69
CA ILE A 34 22.62 -25.17 -35.16
C ILE A 34 24.09 -25.09 -35.55
N GLY A 35 24.81 -24.10 -34.99
CA GLY A 35 26.25 -23.92 -35.26
C GLY A 35 27.09 -25.13 -34.84
N VAL A 36 26.80 -25.67 -33.64
CA VAL A 36 27.48 -26.85 -33.12
C VAL A 36 27.15 -28.09 -33.98
N ALA A 37 25.87 -28.30 -34.31
CA ALA A 37 25.43 -29.42 -35.15
C ALA A 37 26.10 -29.37 -36.54
N TRP A 38 26.16 -28.19 -37.13
CA TRP A 38 26.83 -27.97 -38.42
C TRP A 38 28.33 -28.29 -38.33
N ALA A 39 29.03 -27.72 -37.33
CA ALA A 39 30.44 -27.91 -37.10
C ALA A 39 30.81 -29.37 -36.82
N ALA A 40 29.92 -30.10 -36.13
CA ALA A 40 30.09 -31.53 -35.82
C ALA A 40 29.71 -32.47 -36.98
N GLY A 41 29.21 -31.95 -38.10
CA GLY A 41 28.77 -32.73 -39.25
C GLY A 41 27.44 -33.43 -39.10
N HIS A 42 26.60 -32.98 -38.18
CA HIS A 42 25.27 -33.53 -37.90
C HIS A 42 24.12 -32.67 -38.44
N TYR A 43 24.45 -31.66 -39.24
CA TYR A 43 23.49 -30.86 -39.98
C TYR A 43 23.48 -31.28 -41.44
N ASP A 44 22.38 -31.83 -41.91
CA ASP A 44 22.28 -32.47 -43.23
C ASP A 44 22.10 -31.50 -44.39
N GLY A 45 21.76 -30.23 -44.06
CA GLY A 45 21.63 -29.16 -45.03
C GLY A 45 22.97 -28.50 -45.36
N SER A 46 22.99 -27.71 -46.43
CA SER A 46 24.18 -26.93 -46.80
C SER A 46 24.46 -25.82 -45.79
N ALA A 47 25.67 -25.28 -45.78
CA ALA A 47 26.02 -24.11 -44.99
C ALA A 47 25.10 -22.91 -45.28
N TRP A 48 24.63 -22.77 -46.50
CA TRP A 48 23.69 -21.75 -46.91
C TRP A 48 22.32 -21.93 -46.22
N MET A 49 21.86 -23.17 -46.06
CA MET A 49 20.61 -23.47 -45.34
C MET A 49 20.72 -23.14 -43.85
N ALA A 50 21.82 -23.49 -43.21
CA ALA A 50 22.08 -23.13 -41.81
C ALA A 50 22.14 -21.60 -41.64
N PHE A 51 22.81 -20.91 -42.53
CA PHE A 51 22.91 -19.45 -42.54
C PHE A 51 21.50 -18.80 -42.73
N SER A 52 20.71 -19.33 -43.70
CA SER A 52 19.36 -18.78 -43.96
C SER A 52 18.42 -18.99 -42.80
N HIS A 53 18.56 -20.07 -42.02
CA HIS A 53 17.78 -20.29 -40.81
C HIS A 53 18.07 -19.19 -39.78
N VAL A 54 19.36 -18.93 -39.51
CA VAL A 54 19.77 -17.89 -38.55
C VAL A 54 19.28 -16.51 -39.03
N LEU A 55 19.48 -16.23 -40.33
CA LEU A 55 19.05 -14.95 -40.95
C LEU A 55 17.54 -14.76 -40.83
N LEU A 56 16.75 -15.79 -41.10
CA LEU A 56 15.29 -15.74 -41.01
C LEU A 56 14.85 -15.50 -39.54
N GLY A 57 15.52 -16.16 -38.61
CA GLY A 57 15.26 -15.93 -37.17
C GLY A 57 15.56 -14.50 -36.77
N LEU A 58 16.73 -13.97 -37.12
CA LEU A 58 17.09 -12.58 -36.82
C LEU A 58 16.12 -11.60 -37.46
N LEU A 59 15.69 -11.84 -38.70
CA LEU A 59 14.74 -10.99 -39.40
C LEU A 59 13.39 -10.96 -38.69
N THR A 60 12.83 -12.10 -38.31
CA THR A 60 11.55 -12.19 -37.62
C THR A 60 11.62 -11.50 -36.25
N GLN A 61 12.72 -11.69 -35.50
CA GLN A 61 12.89 -11.02 -34.21
C GLN A 61 13.04 -9.51 -34.37
N SER A 62 13.70 -9.04 -35.44
CA SER A 62 13.80 -7.60 -35.74
C SER A 62 12.42 -6.99 -36.03
N VAL A 63 11.56 -7.72 -36.73
CA VAL A 63 10.18 -7.28 -36.99
C VAL A 63 9.41 -7.14 -35.66
N PHE A 64 9.49 -8.14 -34.77
CA PHE A 64 8.83 -8.06 -33.45
C PHE A 64 9.36 -6.88 -32.63
N LEU A 65 10.68 -6.69 -32.60
CA LEU A 65 11.29 -5.55 -31.89
C LEU A 65 10.79 -4.21 -32.44
N LEU A 66 10.71 -4.09 -33.76
CA LEU A 66 10.19 -2.88 -34.41
C LEU A 66 8.74 -2.63 -34.02
N LEU A 67 7.90 -3.66 -34.02
CA LEU A 67 6.48 -3.56 -33.62
C LEU A 67 6.36 -3.05 -32.16
N PHE A 68 7.21 -3.56 -31.24
CA PHE A 68 7.19 -3.13 -29.85
C PHE A 68 7.71 -1.70 -29.68
N LYS A 69 8.78 -1.32 -30.38
CA LYS A 69 9.40 0.01 -30.25
C LYS A 69 8.52 1.12 -30.86
N THR A 70 7.85 0.80 -31.97
CA THR A 70 6.94 1.78 -32.64
C THR A 70 5.56 1.84 -31.98
N GLY A 71 5.24 0.88 -31.09
CA GLY A 71 3.90 0.81 -30.50
C GLY A 71 2.82 0.24 -31.43
N LEU A 72 3.19 -0.23 -32.62
CA LEU A 72 2.27 -0.84 -33.57
C LEU A 72 1.64 -2.13 -33.01
N ASN A 73 2.35 -2.81 -32.10
CA ASN A 73 1.82 -3.99 -31.41
C ASN A 73 0.51 -3.70 -30.68
N LEU A 74 0.26 -2.45 -30.26
CA LEU A 74 -0.95 -2.05 -29.54
C LEU A 74 -2.22 -2.09 -30.44
N ARG A 75 -2.05 -2.19 -31.76
CA ARG A 75 -3.17 -2.30 -32.72
C ARG A 75 -3.69 -3.74 -32.85
N PHE A 76 -2.94 -4.72 -32.35
CA PHE A 76 -3.33 -6.14 -32.42
C PHE A 76 -4.23 -6.51 -31.23
N SER A 77 -5.07 -7.51 -31.42
CA SER A 77 -5.96 -8.03 -30.38
C SER A 77 -5.17 -8.59 -29.16
N GLU A 78 -3.94 -9.06 -29.43
CA GLU A 78 -2.99 -9.48 -28.39
C GLU A 78 -1.74 -8.59 -28.47
N PRO A 79 -1.67 -7.49 -27.72
CA PRO A 79 -0.51 -6.58 -27.80
C PRO A 79 0.85 -7.16 -27.37
N SER A 80 0.85 -8.29 -26.66
CA SER A 80 2.08 -9.02 -26.28
C SER A 80 2.66 -9.81 -27.45
N LEU A 81 1.85 -10.11 -28.49
CA LEU A 81 2.21 -10.90 -29.67
C LEU A 81 2.79 -12.29 -29.31
N SER A 82 2.44 -12.81 -28.12
CA SER A 82 3.01 -14.06 -27.59
C SER A 82 2.65 -15.26 -28.48
N ASN A 83 1.42 -15.33 -28.95
CA ASN A 83 0.99 -16.38 -29.88
C ASN A 83 1.80 -16.38 -31.18
N ALA A 84 2.01 -15.21 -31.77
CA ALA A 84 2.78 -15.03 -33.00
C ALA A 84 4.25 -15.39 -32.80
N GLN A 85 4.85 -14.95 -31.68
CA GLN A 85 6.25 -15.24 -31.37
C GLN A 85 6.48 -16.73 -31.18
N ILE A 86 5.58 -17.43 -30.48
CA ILE A 86 5.65 -18.88 -30.21
C ILE A 86 5.46 -19.66 -31.53
N ALA A 87 4.49 -19.26 -32.37
CA ALA A 87 4.27 -19.90 -33.67
C ALA A 87 5.51 -19.78 -34.56
N VAL A 88 6.13 -18.59 -34.63
CA VAL A 88 7.39 -18.36 -35.40
C VAL A 88 8.52 -19.26 -34.85
N ALA A 89 8.65 -19.36 -33.51
CA ALA A 89 9.66 -20.21 -32.88
C ALA A 89 9.46 -21.69 -33.24
N ILE A 90 8.20 -22.17 -33.27
CA ILE A 90 7.84 -23.53 -33.67
C ILE A 90 8.26 -23.78 -35.14
N LEU A 91 7.93 -22.84 -36.04
CA LEU A 91 8.25 -22.94 -37.45
C LEU A 91 9.77 -22.95 -37.70
N LEU A 92 10.53 -22.12 -37.01
CA LEU A 92 12.00 -22.09 -37.07
C LEU A 92 12.60 -23.41 -36.53
N THR A 93 12.03 -23.94 -35.43
CA THR A 93 12.46 -25.25 -34.90
C THR A 93 12.19 -26.36 -35.90
N THR A 94 11.04 -26.31 -36.56
CA THR A 94 10.69 -27.28 -37.63
C THR A 94 11.71 -27.25 -38.77
N TYR A 95 12.11 -26.05 -39.18
CA TYR A 95 13.16 -25.88 -40.22
C TYR A 95 14.48 -26.53 -39.78
N MET A 96 14.90 -26.34 -38.53
CA MET A 96 16.09 -26.95 -37.95
C MET A 96 16.00 -28.48 -37.96
N LEU A 97 14.85 -29.03 -37.51
CA LEU A 97 14.62 -30.46 -37.42
C LEU A 97 14.60 -31.15 -38.78
N ALA A 98 14.17 -30.46 -39.84
CA ALA A 98 14.13 -30.97 -41.20
C ALA A 98 15.53 -31.29 -41.76
N PHE A 99 16.56 -30.58 -41.24
CA PHE A 99 17.96 -30.74 -41.71
C PHE A 99 18.89 -31.30 -40.62
N SER A 100 18.36 -31.96 -39.62
CA SER A 100 19.14 -32.52 -38.49
C SER A 100 18.63 -33.92 -38.13
N ASP A 101 18.63 -34.83 -39.11
CA ASP A 101 18.06 -36.18 -38.95
C ASP A 101 18.71 -36.95 -37.78
N SER A 102 20.03 -36.96 -37.71
CA SER A 102 20.78 -37.70 -36.69
C SER A 102 20.54 -37.19 -35.26
N LEU A 103 20.26 -35.88 -35.09
CA LEU A 103 20.02 -35.26 -33.78
C LEU A 103 18.54 -35.03 -33.48
N ARG A 104 17.65 -35.39 -34.40
CA ARG A 104 16.22 -35.06 -34.35
C ARG A 104 15.56 -35.51 -33.04
N GLY A 105 15.90 -36.71 -32.56
CA GLY A 105 15.35 -37.26 -31.32
C GLY A 105 15.64 -36.40 -30.09
N SER A 106 16.79 -35.74 -30.07
CA SER A 106 17.15 -34.79 -28.98
C SER A 106 16.56 -33.42 -29.22
N LEU A 107 16.54 -32.94 -30.45
CA LEU A 107 16.14 -31.58 -30.83
C LEU A 107 14.62 -31.36 -30.73
N ILE A 108 13.78 -32.44 -30.73
CA ILE A 108 12.32 -32.30 -30.52
C ILE A 108 11.99 -31.68 -29.15
N LEU A 109 12.92 -31.79 -28.18
CA LEU A 109 12.72 -31.13 -26.85
C LEU A 109 12.69 -29.60 -26.97
N VAL A 110 13.20 -29.01 -28.05
CA VAL A 110 13.13 -27.55 -28.27
C VAL A 110 11.65 -27.11 -28.38
N TYR A 111 10.77 -27.90 -28.99
CA TYR A 111 9.34 -27.61 -29.04
C TYR A 111 8.76 -27.48 -27.61
N ALA A 112 9.15 -28.41 -26.74
CA ALA A 112 8.68 -28.39 -25.35
C ALA A 112 9.19 -27.16 -24.62
N ASN A 113 10.46 -26.79 -24.82
CA ASN A 113 11.07 -25.60 -24.22
C ASN A 113 10.34 -24.32 -24.65
N ILE A 114 9.99 -24.21 -25.94
CA ILE A 114 9.22 -23.08 -26.47
C ILE A 114 7.86 -22.98 -25.75
N LEU A 115 7.16 -24.11 -25.57
CA LEU A 115 5.83 -24.14 -24.94
C LEU A 115 5.89 -23.89 -23.42
N VAL A 116 7.01 -24.17 -22.74
CA VAL A 116 7.23 -23.78 -21.33
C VAL A 116 7.08 -22.25 -21.17
N PHE A 117 7.66 -21.49 -22.10
CA PHE A 117 7.46 -20.01 -22.11
C PHE A 117 6.00 -19.65 -22.32
N GLY A 118 5.29 -20.41 -23.15
CA GLY A 118 3.86 -20.21 -23.41
C GLY A 118 2.99 -20.40 -22.16
N ILE A 119 3.37 -21.28 -21.24
CA ILE A 119 2.62 -21.56 -20.01
C ILE A 119 2.30 -20.27 -19.23
N PHE A 120 3.26 -19.33 -19.22
CA PHE A 120 3.17 -18.10 -18.45
C PHE A 120 2.44 -16.95 -19.17
N GLN A 121 2.20 -17.10 -20.48
CA GLN A 121 1.72 -15.99 -21.32
C GLN A 121 0.41 -16.31 -22.05
N LEU A 122 0.22 -17.59 -22.46
CA LEU A 122 -0.90 -17.99 -23.32
C LEU A 122 -2.11 -18.47 -22.51
N SER A 123 -3.30 -18.33 -23.08
CA SER A 123 -4.50 -18.98 -22.57
C SER A 123 -4.40 -20.49 -22.75
N ARG A 124 -5.24 -21.25 -22.02
CA ARG A 124 -5.31 -22.70 -22.16
C ARG A 124 -5.56 -23.12 -23.62
N ARG A 125 -6.48 -22.43 -24.29
CA ARG A 125 -6.83 -22.66 -25.69
C ARG A 125 -5.61 -22.43 -26.60
N ASP A 126 -4.93 -21.29 -26.44
CA ASP A 126 -3.79 -20.93 -27.26
C ASP A 126 -2.63 -21.91 -27.05
N LEU A 127 -2.38 -22.32 -25.81
CA LEU A 127 -1.34 -23.31 -25.50
C LEU A 127 -1.60 -24.63 -26.19
N LEU A 128 -2.86 -25.11 -26.21
CA LEU A 128 -3.26 -26.33 -26.92
C LEU A 128 -3.09 -26.16 -28.45
N LEU A 129 -3.44 -24.99 -28.98
CA LEU A 129 -3.27 -24.71 -30.41
C LEU A 129 -1.79 -24.73 -30.81
N GLN A 130 -0.91 -24.14 -30.00
CA GLN A 130 0.55 -24.14 -30.26
C GLN A 130 1.14 -25.53 -30.12
N ALA A 131 0.68 -26.33 -29.15
CA ALA A 131 1.09 -27.73 -29.03
C ALA A 131 0.65 -28.54 -30.26
N GLY A 132 -0.58 -28.34 -30.73
CA GLY A 132 -1.09 -28.93 -31.97
C GLY A 132 -0.26 -28.53 -33.18
N LEU A 133 0.11 -27.24 -33.29
CA LEU A 133 0.96 -26.73 -34.36
C LEU A 133 2.31 -27.46 -34.38
N ALA A 134 2.94 -27.63 -33.20
CA ALA A 134 4.22 -28.34 -33.09
C ALA A 134 4.11 -29.80 -33.58
N LEU A 135 3.02 -30.50 -33.21
CA LEU A 135 2.78 -31.89 -33.63
C LEU A 135 2.55 -32.00 -35.14
N VAL A 136 1.78 -31.06 -35.72
CA VAL A 136 1.52 -31.00 -37.18
C VAL A 136 2.82 -30.72 -37.92
N CYS A 137 3.61 -29.75 -37.45
CA CYS A 137 4.90 -29.38 -38.06
C CYS A 137 5.89 -30.56 -38.04
N PHE A 138 6.05 -31.24 -36.90
CA PHE A 138 6.95 -32.40 -36.80
C PHE A 138 6.41 -33.56 -37.63
N GLY A 139 5.09 -33.83 -37.63
CA GLY A 139 4.48 -34.84 -38.47
C GLY A 139 4.71 -34.57 -39.98
N SER A 140 4.73 -33.29 -40.40
CA SER A 140 4.99 -32.90 -41.77
C SER A 140 6.46 -33.21 -42.19
N VAL A 141 7.41 -33.04 -41.26
CA VAL A 141 8.83 -33.42 -41.50
C VAL A 141 8.92 -34.93 -41.70
N ILE A 142 8.27 -35.72 -40.84
CA ILE A 142 8.27 -37.20 -40.96
C ILE A 142 7.65 -37.63 -42.29
N ALA A 143 6.53 -37.05 -42.67
CA ALA A 143 5.83 -37.38 -43.93
C ALA A 143 6.71 -37.04 -45.13
N PHE A 144 7.35 -35.84 -45.13
CA PHE A 144 8.23 -35.42 -46.21
C PHE A 144 9.39 -36.39 -46.39
N ASP A 145 10.08 -36.78 -45.30
CA ASP A 145 11.21 -37.69 -45.33
C ASP A 145 10.80 -39.07 -45.86
N TYR A 146 9.62 -39.57 -45.42
CA TYR A 146 9.09 -40.88 -45.87
C TYR A 146 8.86 -40.91 -47.39
N TYR A 147 8.28 -39.80 -47.94
CA TYR A 147 8.02 -39.73 -49.39
C TYR A 147 9.27 -39.43 -50.22
N SER A 148 10.25 -38.70 -49.67
CA SER A 148 11.47 -38.26 -50.40
C SER A 148 12.54 -39.36 -50.41
N SER A 149 12.67 -40.13 -49.32
CA SER A 149 13.76 -41.13 -49.16
C SER A 149 13.26 -42.34 -48.37
N PRO A 150 12.36 -43.16 -48.92
CA PRO A 150 11.74 -44.24 -48.15
C PRO A 150 12.73 -45.29 -47.62
N SER A 151 13.82 -45.53 -48.33
CA SER A 151 14.81 -46.59 -48.00
C SER A 151 15.76 -46.20 -46.86
N SER A 152 15.91 -44.91 -46.57
CA SER A 152 16.86 -44.43 -45.57
C SER A 152 16.24 -44.16 -44.20
N GLN A 153 14.90 -44.22 -44.11
CA GLN A 153 14.18 -43.76 -42.93
C GLN A 153 13.67 -44.91 -42.04
N ASN A 154 13.93 -44.82 -40.77
CA ASN A 154 13.28 -45.67 -39.76
C ASN A 154 11.94 -45.05 -39.33
N LEU A 155 10.90 -45.30 -40.12
CA LEU A 155 9.57 -44.72 -39.87
C LEU A 155 9.07 -45.07 -38.47
N THR A 156 9.33 -46.28 -37.96
CA THR A 156 8.94 -46.73 -36.64
C THR A 156 9.53 -45.82 -35.57
N LEU A 157 10.82 -45.52 -35.66
CA LEU A 157 11.51 -44.63 -34.72
C LEU A 157 10.90 -43.22 -34.75
N SER A 158 10.67 -42.69 -35.96
CA SER A 158 10.08 -41.35 -36.14
C SER A 158 8.66 -41.27 -35.55
N LEU A 159 7.85 -42.29 -35.74
CA LEU A 159 6.50 -42.33 -35.17
C LEU A 159 6.55 -42.46 -33.63
N VAL A 160 7.49 -43.24 -33.10
CA VAL A 160 7.69 -43.29 -31.63
C VAL A 160 8.08 -41.94 -31.07
N GLN A 161 9.00 -41.22 -31.73
CA GLN A 161 9.43 -39.88 -31.37
C GLN A 161 8.23 -38.91 -31.40
N TRP A 162 7.40 -38.96 -32.44
CA TRP A 162 6.19 -38.15 -32.56
C TRP A 162 5.20 -38.45 -31.40
N PHE A 163 5.03 -39.72 -31.08
CA PHE A 163 4.15 -40.12 -29.97
C PHE A 163 4.67 -39.65 -28.62
N ILE A 164 5.98 -39.78 -28.38
CA ILE A 164 6.65 -39.27 -27.16
C ILE A 164 6.42 -37.77 -27.04
N LEU A 165 6.64 -37.02 -28.14
CA LEU A 165 6.40 -35.58 -28.16
C LEU A 165 4.93 -35.23 -27.83
N ALA A 166 4.00 -35.98 -28.43
CA ALA A 166 2.55 -35.77 -28.16
C ALA A 166 2.23 -35.96 -26.68
N CYS A 167 2.73 -37.03 -26.08
CA CYS A 167 2.54 -37.30 -24.64
C CYS A 167 3.15 -36.20 -23.77
N PHE A 168 4.36 -35.77 -24.12
CA PHE A 168 5.08 -34.72 -23.37
C PHE A 168 4.35 -33.37 -23.45
N LEU A 169 3.95 -32.96 -24.67
CA LEU A 169 3.21 -31.71 -24.87
C LEU A 169 1.84 -31.75 -24.19
N GLY A 170 1.17 -32.91 -24.21
CA GLY A 170 -0.09 -33.13 -23.47
C GLY A 170 0.12 -32.91 -21.96
N CYS A 171 1.13 -33.55 -21.39
CA CYS A 171 1.48 -33.39 -19.98
C CYS A 171 1.79 -31.92 -19.65
N LEU A 172 2.55 -31.26 -20.51
CA LEU A 172 2.94 -29.85 -20.36
C LEU A 172 1.71 -28.93 -20.35
N THR A 173 0.74 -29.18 -21.24
CA THR A 173 -0.48 -28.34 -21.30
C THR A 173 -1.36 -28.53 -20.08
N ILE A 174 -1.45 -29.77 -19.55
CA ILE A 174 -2.20 -30.07 -18.31
C ILE A 174 -1.53 -29.35 -17.14
N THR A 175 -0.21 -29.53 -16.98
CA THR A 175 0.57 -28.91 -15.90
C THR A 175 0.50 -27.39 -15.98
N GLY A 176 0.62 -26.82 -17.19
CA GLY A 176 0.51 -25.38 -17.43
C GLY A 176 -0.85 -24.84 -17.03
N SER A 177 -1.92 -25.56 -17.32
CA SER A 177 -3.28 -25.18 -16.94
C SER A 177 -3.42 -25.15 -15.40
N TYR A 178 -2.87 -26.15 -14.73
CA TYR A 178 -2.89 -26.26 -13.27
C TYR A 178 -2.09 -25.11 -12.61
N ILE A 179 -0.89 -24.83 -13.14
CA ILE A 179 -0.05 -23.72 -12.65
C ILE A 179 -0.80 -22.38 -12.77
N ARG A 180 -1.49 -22.17 -13.89
CA ARG A 180 -2.27 -20.93 -14.11
C ARG A 180 -3.39 -20.82 -13.08
N GLU A 181 -4.17 -21.87 -12.90
CA GLU A 181 -5.28 -21.88 -11.92
C GLU A 181 -4.78 -21.60 -10.50
N LEU A 182 -3.66 -22.23 -10.13
CA LEU A 182 -3.03 -22.00 -8.82
C LEU A 182 -2.61 -20.54 -8.64
N ARG A 183 -2.02 -19.95 -9.68
CA ARG A 183 -1.58 -18.54 -9.68
C ARG A 183 -2.78 -17.59 -9.50
N GLU A 184 -3.87 -17.84 -10.22
CA GLU A 184 -5.10 -17.04 -10.11
C GLU A 184 -5.69 -17.11 -8.70
N ARG A 185 -5.74 -18.31 -8.12
CA ARG A 185 -6.21 -18.52 -6.74
C ARG A 185 -5.32 -17.75 -5.73
N LEU A 186 -4.00 -17.80 -5.92
CA LEU A 186 -3.05 -17.09 -5.04
C LEU A 186 -3.24 -15.56 -5.14
N GLN A 187 -3.43 -15.03 -6.34
CA GLN A 187 -3.70 -13.60 -6.55
C GLN A 187 -5.00 -13.16 -5.87
N GLN A 188 -6.07 -13.96 -6.03
CA GLN A 188 -7.35 -13.67 -5.38
C GLN A 188 -7.23 -13.65 -3.85
N ARG A 189 -6.55 -14.65 -3.28
CA ARG A 189 -6.32 -14.72 -1.83
C ARG A 189 -5.52 -13.51 -1.33
N HIS A 190 -4.49 -13.13 -2.09
CA HIS A 190 -3.64 -11.98 -1.73
C HIS A 190 -4.45 -10.67 -1.70
N SER A 191 -5.28 -10.42 -2.72
CA SER A 191 -6.13 -9.22 -2.78
C SER A 191 -7.17 -9.20 -1.66
N THR A 192 -7.76 -10.36 -1.33
CA THR A 192 -8.72 -10.48 -0.23
C THR A 192 -8.06 -10.17 1.13
N LEU A 193 -6.86 -10.71 1.35
CA LEU A 193 -6.09 -10.45 2.58
C LEU A 193 -5.76 -8.96 2.72
N GLN A 194 -5.36 -8.30 1.66
CA GLN A 194 -5.07 -6.87 1.66
C GLN A 194 -6.32 -6.05 2.03
N ALA A 195 -7.47 -6.39 1.46
CA ALA A 195 -8.74 -5.71 1.77
C ALA A 195 -9.12 -5.88 3.24
N HIS A 196 -8.96 -7.11 3.80
CA HIS A 196 -9.21 -7.37 5.23
C HIS A 196 -8.27 -6.57 6.12
N GLN A 197 -6.98 -6.48 5.77
CA GLN A 197 -5.99 -5.69 6.52
C GLN A 197 -6.38 -4.20 6.57
N GLU A 198 -6.81 -3.64 5.46
CA GLU A 198 -7.25 -2.24 5.39
C GLU A 198 -8.48 -1.99 6.26
N THR A 199 -9.45 -2.92 6.22
CA THR A 199 -10.65 -2.85 7.06
C THR A 199 -10.29 -2.87 8.56
N LEU A 200 -9.42 -3.81 8.96
CA LEU A 200 -8.96 -3.93 10.35
C LEU A 200 -8.23 -2.66 10.81
N ARG A 201 -7.36 -2.09 9.98
CA ARG A 201 -6.67 -0.82 10.29
C ARG A 201 -7.66 0.32 10.48
N GLY A 202 -8.67 0.40 9.63
CA GLY A 202 -9.73 1.41 9.76
C GLY A 202 -10.50 1.27 11.07
N MET A 203 -10.90 0.04 11.42
CA MET A 203 -11.59 -0.24 12.68
C MET A 203 -10.73 0.09 13.90
N MET A 204 -9.44 -0.26 13.87
CA MET A 204 -8.50 0.07 14.95
C MET A 204 -8.36 1.59 15.12
N GLY A 205 -8.27 2.34 14.02
CA GLY A 205 -8.22 3.80 14.04
C GLY A 205 -9.47 4.42 14.69
N GLN A 206 -10.64 3.90 14.33
CA GLN A 206 -11.91 4.34 14.91
C GLN A 206 -11.98 4.04 16.43
N LEU A 207 -11.60 2.83 16.83
CA LEU A 207 -11.56 2.45 18.25
C LEU A 207 -10.58 3.33 19.03
N GLN A 208 -9.42 3.62 18.45
CA GLN A 208 -8.42 4.49 19.08
C GLN A 208 -8.95 5.92 19.23
N SER A 209 -9.60 6.46 18.21
CA SER A 209 -10.22 7.79 18.25
C SER A 209 -11.27 7.87 19.36
N LEU A 210 -12.18 6.89 19.43
CA LEU A 210 -13.21 6.82 20.49
C LEU A 210 -12.59 6.69 21.87
N ALA A 211 -11.42 6.07 21.98
CA ALA A 211 -10.73 5.87 23.26
C ALA A 211 -9.95 7.10 23.72
N THR A 212 -9.57 8.02 22.81
CA THR A 212 -8.65 9.12 23.12
C THR A 212 -9.23 10.52 22.95
N THR A 213 -10.32 10.68 22.18
CA THR A 213 -10.85 12.01 21.86
C THR A 213 -12.30 12.19 22.36
N ASP A 214 -12.67 13.45 22.61
CA ASP A 214 -14.05 13.85 22.88
C ASP A 214 -14.75 14.11 21.53
N SER A 215 -15.88 13.45 21.31
CA SER A 215 -16.56 13.48 20.01
C SER A 215 -17.17 14.84 19.66
N LEU A 216 -17.50 15.67 20.63
CA LEU A 216 -18.09 16.99 20.39
C LEU A 216 -17.02 18.04 20.02
N THR A 217 -15.94 18.07 20.79
CA THR A 217 -14.93 19.13 20.68
C THR A 217 -13.72 18.73 19.86
N GLY A 218 -13.49 17.42 19.65
CA GLY A 218 -12.29 16.90 18.99
C GLY A 218 -11.04 16.95 19.87
N LEU A 219 -11.12 17.48 21.07
CA LEU A 219 -10.01 17.52 22.03
C LEU A 219 -9.74 16.13 22.59
N ALA A 220 -8.57 15.96 23.21
CA ALA A 220 -8.31 14.79 24.04
C ALA A 220 -9.42 14.63 25.09
N ASN A 221 -9.76 13.37 25.40
CA ASN A 221 -10.70 13.10 26.49
C ASN A 221 -9.94 12.95 27.81
N ARG A 222 -10.70 12.85 28.92
CA ARG A 222 -10.15 12.72 30.27
C ARG A 222 -9.17 11.55 30.41
N ARG A 223 -9.50 10.39 29.82
CA ARG A 223 -8.66 9.20 29.90
C ARG A 223 -7.28 9.46 29.28
N TYR A 224 -7.30 9.94 28.04
CA TYR A 224 -6.04 10.25 27.33
C TYR A 224 -5.21 11.30 28.08
N PHE A 225 -5.86 12.32 28.64
CA PHE A 225 -5.16 13.36 29.41
C PHE A 225 -4.41 12.75 30.60
N ILE A 226 -5.09 11.91 31.40
CA ILE A 226 -4.50 11.28 32.59
C ILE A 226 -3.30 10.39 32.19
N ASP A 227 -3.48 9.56 31.17
CA ASP A 227 -2.42 8.65 30.68
C ASP A 227 -1.21 9.44 30.18
N GLU A 228 -1.46 10.48 29.39
CA GLU A 228 -0.38 11.32 28.82
C GLU A 228 0.33 12.16 29.90
N ALA A 229 -0.42 12.70 30.86
CA ALA A 229 0.19 13.44 31.98
C ALA A 229 1.10 12.54 32.80
N ARG A 230 0.66 11.31 33.16
CA ARG A 230 1.45 10.32 33.86
C ARG A 230 2.71 9.95 33.06
N ARG A 231 2.56 9.73 31.75
CA ARG A 231 3.68 9.42 30.84
C ARG A 231 4.72 10.56 30.87
N ARG A 232 4.26 11.81 30.76
CA ARG A 232 5.17 12.99 30.80
C ARG A 232 5.88 13.11 32.14
N MET A 233 5.17 12.87 33.25
CA MET A 233 5.76 12.89 34.59
C MET A 233 6.90 11.84 34.72
N THR A 234 6.69 10.63 34.20
CA THR A 234 7.68 9.56 34.22
C THR A 234 8.93 9.95 33.41
N LEU A 235 8.77 10.72 32.34
CA LEU A 235 9.87 11.15 31.45
C LEU A 235 10.52 12.46 31.86
N MET A 236 10.06 13.10 32.94
CA MET A 236 10.59 14.39 33.40
C MET A 236 12.03 14.27 33.85
N ARG A 237 12.85 15.21 33.44
CA ARG A 237 14.23 15.37 33.94
C ARG A 237 14.22 16.15 35.25
N PRO A 238 15.25 16.01 36.07
CA PRO A 238 15.40 16.89 37.25
C PRO A 238 15.30 18.37 36.82
N ASN A 239 14.60 19.15 37.60
CA ASN A 239 14.33 20.59 37.40
C ASN A 239 13.35 20.91 36.24
N GLN A 240 12.75 19.92 35.61
CA GLN A 240 11.61 20.15 34.72
C GLN A 240 10.32 20.18 35.54
N THR A 241 9.37 21.02 35.08
CA THR A 241 8.04 21.13 35.71
C THR A 241 6.98 21.11 34.63
N LEU A 242 5.79 20.63 35.01
CA LEU A 242 4.58 20.72 34.20
C LEU A 242 3.60 21.66 34.92
N GLY A 243 2.82 22.39 34.15
CA GLY A 243 1.73 23.20 34.71
C GLY A 243 0.40 22.60 34.33
N VAL A 244 -0.52 22.43 35.30
CA VAL A 244 -1.86 21.96 35.03
C VAL A 244 -2.89 23.03 35.41
N ALA A 245 -3.88 23.22 34.55
CA ALA A 245 -5.00 24.14 34.79
C ALA A 245 -6.30 23.42 34.56
N LEU A 246 -7.15 23.40 35.59
CA LEU A 246 -8.56 22.98 35.46
C LEU A 246 -9.43 24.19 35.16
N ILE A 247 -10.30 24.06 34.19
CA ILE A 247 -11.13 25.15 33.64
C ILE A 247 -12.57 24.71 33.67
N ASP A 248 -13.45 25.66 34.02
CA ASP A 248 -14.89 25.46 34.03
C ASP A 248 -15.55 26.68 33.38
N LEU A 249 -16.45 26.45 32.42
CA LEU A 249 -17.16 27.55 31.74
C LEU A 249 -18.24 28.10 32.63
N ASP A 250 -18.12 29.36 32.95
CA ASP A 250 -19.02 30.02 33.92
C ASP A 250 -20.48 30.05 33.44
N HIS A 251 -21.39 29.62 34.29
CA HIS A 251 -22.83 29.66 34.05
C HIS A 251 -23.27 28.89 32.79
N PHE A 252 -22.52 27.86 32.39
CA PHE A 252 -22.77 27.08 31.15
C PHE A 252 -24.17 26.48 31.12
N LYS A 253 -24.66 25.97 32.26
CA LYS A 253 -26.03 25.47 32.37
C LYS A 253 -27.04 26.52 31.95
N ARG A 254 -26.85 27.80 32.37
CA ARG A 254 -27.75 28.91 32.02
C ARG A 254 -27.76 29.16 30.50
N ILE A 255 -26.60 28.98 29.83
CA ILE A 255 -26.54 29.08 28.37
C ILE A 255 -27.43 28.01 27.72
N ASN A 256 -27.32 26.77 28.18
CA ASN A 256 -28.15 25.67 27.68
C ASN A 256 -29.65 25.93 27.95
N ASP A 257 -29.99 26.37 29.17
CA ASP A 257 -31.38 26.58 29.58
C ASP A 257 -32.04 27.72 28.80
N LEU A 258 -31.31 28.79 28.46
CA LEU A 258 -31.84 29.96 27.77
C LEU A 258 -31.78 29.85 26.24
N TYR A 259 -30.75 29.23 25.69
CA TYR A 259 -30.45 29.26 24.23
C TYR A 259 -30.42 27.87 23.59
N GLY A 260 -30.63 26.84 24.39
CA GLY A 260 -30.66 25.45 23.91
C GLY A 260 -29.31 24.78 23.88
N HIS A 261 -29.33 23.44 23.82
CA HIS A 261 -28.13 22.61 23.83
C HIS A 261 -27.22 22.86 22.61
N ALA A 262 -27.80 23.17 21.44
CA ALA A 262 -27.01 23.48 20.23
C ALA A 262 -26.13 24.72 20.44
N ALA A 263 -26.63 25.74 21.14
CA ALA A 263 -25.85 26.92 21.49
C ALA A 263 -24.73 26.59 22.49
N GLY A 264 -25.04 25.74 23.47
CA GLY A 264 -24.05 25.23 24.42
C GLY A 264 -22.93 24.43 23.69
N ASP A 265 -23.29 23.57 22.75
CA ASP A 265 -22.35 22.80 21.97
C ASP A 265 -21.42 23.73 21.16
N GLU A 266 -21.97 24.79 20.55
CA GLU A 266 -21.19 25.80 19.84
C GLU A 266 -20.18 26.50 20.76
N VAL A 267 -20.59 26.83 22.00
CA VAL A 267 -19.71 27.45 23.00
C VAL A 267 -18.56 26.49 23.37
N LEU A 268 -18.87 25.20 23.60
CA LEU A 268 -17.87 24.17 23.93
C LEU A 268 -16.86 24.01 22.77
N GLN A 269 -17.33 23.93 21.54
CA GLN A 269 -16.48 23.79 20.34
C GLN A 269 -15.64 25.06 20.14
N GLY A 270 -16.24 26.22 20.36
CA GLY A 270 -15.54 27.50 20.25
C GLY A 270 -14.42 27.66 21.29
N PHE A 271 -14.70 27.26 22.54
CA PHE A 271 -13.66 27.23 23.57
C PHE A 271 -12.54 26.27 23.21
N ALA A 272 -12.89 25.07 22.76
CA ALA A 272 -11.91 24.05 22.35
C ALA A 272 -10.96 24.58 21.27
N LYS A 273 -11.51 25.22 20.24
CA LYS A 273 -10.73 25.83 19.16
C LYS A 273 -9.83 26.93 19.69
N LEU A 274 -10.39 27.86 20.47
CA LEU A 274 -9.66 29.00 21.04
C LEU A 274 -8.50 28.54 21.94
N ALA A 275 -8.74 27.53 22.78
CA ALA A 275 -7.72 26.96 23.67
C ALA A 275 -6.59 26.31 22.84
N THR A 276 -6.95 25.52 21.84
CA THR A 276 -5.97 24.87 20.94
C THR A 276 -5.11 25.91 20.21
N ASP A 277 -5.74 26.93 19.66
CA ASP A 277 -5.04 28.01 18.92
C ASP A 277 -4.13 28.85 19.83
N SER A 278 -4.38 28.85 21.14
CA SER A 278 -3.61 29.61 22.14
C SER A 278 -2.40 28.82 22.69
N LEU A 279 -2.33 27.52 22.41
CA LEU A 279 -1.30 26.63 22.96
C LEU A 279 -0.20 26.35 21.94
N ARG A 280 1.00 26.00 22.45
CA ARG A 280 2.16 25.62 21.63
C ARG A 280 2.08 24.14 21.27
N GLU A 281 2.78 23.76 20.22
CA GLU A 281 3.03 22.36 19.92
C GLU A 281 3.68 21.71 21.15
N GLY A 282 3.09 20.60 21.60
CA GLY A 282 3.56 19.86 22.78
C GLY A 282 2.74 20.16 24.04
N ASP A 283 1.96 21.24 24.10
CA ASP A 283 0.99 21.44 25.17
C ASP A 283 -0.26 20.59 24.89
N LEU A 284 -1.05 20.31 25.92
CA LEU A 284 -2.20 19.45 25.79
C LEU A 284 -3.45 20.14 26.36
N VAL A 285 -4.53 20.09 25.62
CA VAL A 285 -5.85 20.47 26.11
C VAL A 285 -6.82 19.30 25.97
N ALA A 286 -7.64 19.08 26.98
CA ALA A 286 -8.60 17.99 27.02
C ALA A 286 -9.93 18.46 27.61
N ARG A 287 -10.99 17.78 27.22
CA ARG A 287 -12.29 17.95 27.85
C ARG A 287 -12.42 16.91 28.97
N PHE A 288 -12.64 17.43 30.22
CA PHE A 288 -12.68 16.57 31.42
C PHE A 288 -14.08 16.11 31.76
N GLY A 289 -15.06 16.93 31.46
CA GLY A 289 -16.47 16.67 31.76
C GLY A 289 -17.37 17.54 30.90
N GLY A 290 -18.61 17.69 31.27
CA GLY A 290 -19.60 18.45 30.52
C GLY A 290 -19.14 19.83 30.07
N GLU A 291 -18.79 20.70 31.03
CA GLU A 291 -18.31 22.07 30.80
C GLU A 291 -16.91 22.29 31.35
N GLU A 292 -16.21 21.19 31.69
CA GLU A 292 -14.91 21.19 32.32
C GLU A 292 -13.82 20.82 31.30
N PHE A 293 -12.73 21.58 31.34
CA PHE A 293 -11.57 21.38 30.50
C PHE A 293 -10.30 21.36 31.34
N VAL A 294 -9.24 20.79 30.80
CA VAL A 294 -7.91 20.76 31.45
C VAL A 294 -6.84 21.07 30.44
N ILE A 295 -5.85 21.83 30.86
CA ILE A 295 -4.66 22.16 30.06
C ILE A 295 -3.42 21.68 30.82
N LEU A 296 -2.46 21.10 30.07
CA LEU A 296 -1.17 20.68 30.57
C LEU A 296 -0.08 21.39 29.75
N LEU A 297 0.70 22.22 30.40
CA LEU A 297 1.86 22.89 29.78
C LEU A 297 3.15 22.16 30.19
N SER A 298 4.04 21.97 29.22
CA SER A 298 5.34 21.34 29.46
C SER A 298 6.43 22.42 29.61
N ASN A 299 7.41 22.17 30.47
CA ASN A 299 8.55 23.06 30.71
C ASN A 299 8.09 24.50 30.99
N THR A 300 7.30 24.66 32.05
CA THR A 300 6.67 25.93 32.40
C THR A 300 6.86 26.25 33.88
N ASP A 301 6.62 27.48 34.25
CA ASP A 301 6.49 27.91 35.64
C ASP A 301 5.08 28.45 35.90
N LEU A 302 4.80 28.76 37.14
CA LEU A 302 3.45 29.18 37.54
C LEU A 302 3.05 30.54 36.91
N ASP A 303 4.02 31.43 36.66
CA ASP A 303 3.72 32.73 36.03
C ASP A 303 3.40 32.55 34.54
N ILE A 304 4.15 31.72 33.84
CA ILE A 304 3.90 31.42 32.43
C ILE A 304 2.55 30.71 32.27
N LEU A 305 2.27 29.73 33.14
CA LEU A 305 0.96 29.05 33.18
C LEU A 305 -0.16 30.06 33.40
N TYR A 306 0.00 30.94 34.38
CA TYR A 306 -0.99 31.97 34.68
C TYR A 306 -1.24 32.91 33.49
N GLN A 307 -0.17 33.40 32.87
CA GLN A 307 -0.29 34.27 31.69
C GLN A 307 -0.98 33.59 30.53
N CYS A 308 -0.68 32.31 30.32
CA CYS A 308 -1.34 31.52 29.27
C CYS A 308 -2.83 31.44 29.51
N LEU A 309 -3.23 31.08 30.73
CA LEU A 309 -4.65 30.95 31.09
C LEU A 309 -5.37 32.30 31.07
N GLU A 310 -4.75 33.38 31.53
CA GLU A 310 -5.31 34.73 31.45
C GLU A 310 -5.54 35.17 30.01
N ARG A 311 -4.62 34.88 29.12
CA ARG A 311 -4.79 35.17 27.69
C ARG A 311 -6.00 34.40 27.12
N ILE A 312 -6.13 33.13 27.47
CA ILE A 312 -7.29 32.30 27.05
C ILE A 312 -8.58 32.86 27.63
N ARG A 313 -8.61 33.19 28.94
CA ARG A 313 -9.76 33.76 29.62
C ARG A 313 -10.26 35.06 28.97
N VAL A 314 -9.32 36.00 28.73
CA VAL A 314 -9.65 37.30 28.14
C VAL A 314 -10.16 37.11 26.70
N SER A 315 -9.54 36.24 25.93
CA SER A 315 -9.97 35.94 24.55
C SER A 315 -11.37 35.30 24.54
N PHE A 316 -11.59 34.35 25.43
CA PHE A 316 -12.91 33.68 25.53
C PHE A 316 -14.01 34.65 25.93
N ALA A 317 -13.74 35.56 26.88
CA ALA A 317 -14.70 36.58 27.32
C ALA A 317 -15.09 37.57 26.20
N LYS A 318 -14.23 37.71 25.18
CA LYS A 318 -14.48 38.55 24.01
C LYS A 318 -15.04 37.75 22.82
N ALA A 319 -15.06 36.44 22.91
CA ALA A 319 -15.49 35.59 21.80
C ALA A 319 -16.98 35.79 21.52
N HIS A 320 -17.33 35.82 20.26
CA HIS A 320 -18.71 35.92 19.80
C HIS A 320 -19.17 34.57 19.24
N PHE A 321 -20.34 34.16 19.66
CA PHE A 321 -20.96 32.90 19.23
C PHE A 321 -22.23 33.22 18.44
N PRO A 322 -22.35 32.86 17.18
CA PRO A 322 -23.52 33.19 16.35
C PRO A 322 -24.88 32.78 16.94
N SER A 323 -24.93 31.68 17.71
CA SER A 323 -26.17 31.24 18.36
C SER A 323 -26.54 32.02 19.60
N LEU A 324 -25.68 32.94 20.08
CA LEU A 324 -25.95 33.78 21.25
C LEU A 324 -26.29 35.21 20.83
N PRO A 325 -27.25 35.92 21.53
CA PRO A 325 -27.56 37.30 21.22
C PRO A 325 -26.34 38.22 21.41
N UNK A 326 -26.18 39.18 20.74
CA UNK A 326 -25.22 40.15 20.89
C UNK A 326 -25.20 40.63 22.29
N GLY A 327 -24.14 40.69 22.75
CA GLY A 327 -23.82 41.16 24.09
C GLY A 327 -23.87 40.09 25.18
N VAL A 328 -24.24 38.88 24.83
CA VAL A 328 -24.10 37.74 25.73
C VAL A 328 -22.68 37.18 25.59
N ASN A 329 -21.88 37.33 26.65
CA ASN A 329 -20.52 36.86 26.70
C ASN A 329 -20.38 35.64 27.59
N CYS A 330 -19.53 34.69 27.19
CA CYS A 330 -19.20 33.52 27.99
C CYS A 330 -17.88 33.78 28.71
N THR A 331 -17.78 33.40 29.96
CA THR A 331 -16.55 33.53 30.74
C THR A 331 -16.13 32.17 31.27
N LEU A 332 -14.92 32.07 31.79
CA LEU A 332 -14.41 30.87 32.42
C LEU A 332 -13.72 31.19 33.74
N SER A 333 -13.69 30.22 34.60
CA SER A 333 -12.88 30.20 35.82
C SER A 333 -11.82 29.11 35.67
N ALA A 334 -10.61 29.35 36.17
CA ALA A 334 -9.53 28.38 36.09
C ALA A 334 -8.75 28.29 37.42
N GLY A 335 -8.34 27.07 37.77
CA GLY A 335 -7.48 26.81 38.90
C GLY A 335 -6.18 26.17 38.42
N LEU A 336 -5.07 26.68 38.93
CA LEU A 336 -3.71 26.37 38.43
C LEU A 336 -2.88 25.68 39.52
N SER A 337 -2.14 24.64 39.11
CA SER A 337 -1.20 23.94 39.99
C SER A 337 0.05 23.54 39.20
N MET A 338 1.18 23.44 39.90
CA MET A 338 2.46 22.95 39.32
C MET A 338 2.64 21.49 39.68
N ILE A 339 3.26 20.74 38.78
CA ILE A 339 3.59 19.33 38.93
C ILE A 339 5.11 19.18 38.82
N HIS A 340 5.72 18.56 39.83
CA HIS A 340 7.13 18.24 39.90
C HIS A 340 7.35 16.73 39.74
N GLN A 341 8.58 16.32 39.56
CA GLN A 341 8.93 14.93 39.19
C GLN A 341 8.39 13.85 40.14
N GLU A 342 8.39 14.13 41.43
CA GLU A 342 7.98 13.15 42.46
C GLU A 342 6.53 13.31 42.92
N ASP A 343 5.78 14.20 42.28
CA ASP A 343 4.39 14.48 42.65
C ASP A 343 3.43 13.35 42.27
N ASP A 344 2.32 13.29 42.97
CA ASP A 344 1.15 12.49 42.59
C ASP A 344 0.24 13.37 41.74
N LEU A 345 -0.07 12.91 40.53
CA LEU A 345 -0.93 13.62 39.58
C LEU A 345 -2.30 13.94 40.19
N GLU A 346 -2.90 12.99 40.92
CA GLU A 346 -4.23 13.16 41.53
C GLU A 346 -4.21 14.26 42.59
N VAL A 347 -3.16 14.34 43.38
CA VAL A 347 -2.98 15.41 44.39
C VAL A 347 -2.88 16.76 43.65
N ARG A 348 -2.13 16.84 42.57
CA ARG A 348 -1.94 18.11 41.85
C ARG A 348 -3.20 18.55 41.11
N LEU A 349 -3.97 17.61 40.57
CA LEU A 349 -5.29 17.91 39.98
C LEU A 349 -6.25 18.40 41.05
N ASN A 350 -6.23 17.79 42.25
CA ASN A 350 -7.06 18.21 43.37
C ASN A 350 -6.67 19.62 43.83
N ASN A 351 -5.37 19.95 43.84
CA ASN A 351 -4.91 21.33 44.16
C ASN A 351 -5.44 22.33 43.13
N ALA A 352 -5.41 21.98 41.83
CA ALA A 352 -5.97 22.84 40.78
C ALA A 352 -7.51 23.00 40.99
N ASP A 353 -8.20 21.93 41.38
CA ASP A 353 -9.64 21.99 41.64
C ASP A 353 -9.97 22.91 42.81
N GLN A 354 -9.17 22.90 43.92
CA GLN A 354 -9.33 23.82 45.04
C GLN A 354 -9.13 25.28 44.59
N ALA A 355 -8.16 25.54 43.74
CA ALA A 355 -7.95 26.87 43.17
C ALA A 355 -9.14 27.29 42.28
N LEU A 356 -9.65 26.38 41.46
CA LEU A 356 -10.85 26.61 40.64
C LEU A 356 -12.08 26.94 41.51
N TYR A 357 -12.26 26.21 42.56
CA TYR A 357 -13.35 26.46 43.54
C TYR A 357 -13.20 27.89 44.12
N THR A 358 -11.98 28.32 44.46
CA THR A 358 -11.70 29.68 44.92
C THR A 358 -12.06 30.70 43.83
N ALA A 359 -11.69 30.46 42.59
CA ALA A 359 -12.03 31.32 41.45
C ALA A 359 -13.54 31.50 41.31
N LYS A 360 -14.31 30.40 41.42
CA LYS A 360 -15.78 30.45 41.34
C LYS A 360 -16.40 31.24 42.47
N ASN A 361 -15.88 31.10 43.69
CA ASN A 361 -16.43 31.79 44.87
C ASN A 361 -16.00 33.24 44.96
N SER A 362 -14.90 33.62 44.33
CA SER A 362 -14.41 35.01 44.32
C SER A 362 -14.98 35.89 43.20
N GLY A 363 -16.05 35.40 42.53
CA GLY A 363 -16.75 36.18 41.51
C GLY A 363 -16.63 35.67 40.08
N ARG A 364 -16.03 34.51 39.88
CA ARG A 364 -15.84 33.88 38.54
C ARG A 364 -14.98 34.73 37.59
N ASN A 365 -14.91 34.33 36.32
CA ASN A 365 -14.17 35.01 35.26
C ASN A 365 -12.77 35.40 35.71
N ARG A 366 -12.00 34.42 36.24
CA ARG A 366 -10.63 34.61 36.74
C ARG A 366 -9.84 33.32 36.78
N CYS A 367 -8.52 33.49 36.83
CA CYS A 367 -7.60 32.39 37.08
C CYS A 367 -7.06 32.53 38.51
N GLU A 368 -7.07 31.45 39.28
CA GLU A 368 -6.53 31.41 40.64
C GLU A 368 -5.40 30.37 40.70
N ARG A 369 -4.32 30.73 41.40
CA ARG A 369 -3.19 29.86 41.65
C ARG A 369 -3.44 29.06 42.92
N TYR A 370 -3.14 27.78 42.92
CA TYR A 370 -3.19 26.99 44.15
C TYR A 370 -2.14 27.53 45.14
N GLN A 371 -2.58 27.89 46.36
CA GLN A 371 -1.73 28.26 47.48
C GLN A 371 -1.97 27.24 48.59
N PRO A 372 -0.93 26.54 49.04
CA PRO A 372 -1.09 25.65 50.18
C PRO A 372 -1.53 26.46 51.38
N UNK A 373 -2.56 26.12 51.78
CA UNK A 373 -2.95 26.69 52.62
C UNK A 373 -2.05 26.75 53.60
N HIS A 374 -1.75 27.78 54.16
CA HIS A 374 -1.12 27.98 55.41
C HIS A 374 -2.04 27.40 56.51
N GLU A 375 -1.66 26.33 57.08
CA GLU A 375 -2.23 25.92 58.33
C GLU A 375 -2.22 27.16 59.26
N LYS A 376 -3.40 27.65 59.54
CA LYS A 376 -3.54 28.64 60.61
C LYS A 376 -2.99 27.96 61.86
N LEU A 377 -1.78 28.32 62.21
CA LEU A 377 -1.26 28.03 63.54
C LEU A 377 -2.25 28.69 64.49
N THR A 378 -3.12 27.89 65.04
CA THR A 378 -3.94 28.28 66.18
C THR A 378 -2.99 28.32 67.34
N GLN A 379 -2.41 29.50 67.59
CA GLN A 379 -1.80 29.74 68.86
C GLN A 379 -2.91 29.90 69.90
N ALA A 380 -3.02 28.91 70.74
CA ALA A 380 -3.77 29.04 71.98
C ALA A 380 -3.02 29.92 72.98
#